data_fc1d9837c4e449c1eed381a4af587a0c
#
_entry.id   fc1d9837c4e449c1eed381a4af587a0c
#
_cell.length_a   1.000
_cell.length_b   1.000
_cell.length_c   1.000
_cell.angle_alpha   90.00
_cell.angle_beta   90.00
_cell.angle_gamma   90.00
#
_symmetry.space_group_name_H-M   'P 1'
#
loop_
_entity.id
_entity.type
_entity.pdbx_description
1 polymer ?
#
loop_
_entity_poly.entity_id
_entity_poly.type
_entity_poly.pdbx_seq_one_letter_code
_entity_poly.pdbx_strand_id
1 'polypeptide(L)'
;MNCKEVPPSFLSRFLCGIYDFMLLIGVWFFVGSIAFFANGMETLSPNFGILIAFFSAWGFFAYFWMNGGQTLGMKVWKIKIKSTDGNSILLYQTIIRFLVNCIIFLTCGLLLILINFNVNKLSLSDYLSKTKLIKI
;
A
#
# COMPACT_ATOMS: atom_id res chain seq x y z
N MET A 1 6.73 -29.11 2.41
CA MET A 1 7.74 -28.41 1.57
C MET A 1 7.93 -27.00 2.15
N ASN A 2 9.08 -26.73 2.74
CA ASN A 2 9.43 -25.36 3.19
C ASN A 2 9.69 -24.52 1.94
N CYS A 3 8.67 -23.83 1.42
CA CYS A 3 8.90 -22.78 0.45
C CYS A 3 9.78 -21.74 1.12
N LYS A 4 11.03 -21.63 0.72
CA LYS A 4 11.91 -20.54 1.15
C LYS A 4 11.18 -19.23 0.82
N GLU A 5 10.71 -18.51 1.84
CA GLU A 5 10.10 -17.20 1.70
C GLU A 5 11.17 -16.23 1.20
N VAL A 6 11.22 -16.01 -0.10
CA VAL A 6 12.20 -15.10 -0.71
C VAL A 6 11.65 -13.69 -0.68
N PRO A 7 12.37 -12.72 -0.10
CA PRO A 7 11.94 -11.33 -0.13
C PRO A 7 11.96 -10.80 -1.58
N PRO A 8 10.93 -10.05 -1.99
CA PRO A 8 10.89 -9.46 -3.34
C PRO A 8 12.02 -8.43 -3.52
N SER A 9 12.52 -8.33 -4.75
CA SER A 9 13.54 -7.34 -5.10
C SER A 9 13.01 -5.91 -4.96
N PHE A 10 13.91 -4.95 -4.79
CA PHE A 10 13.59 -3.51 -4.78
C PHE A 10 12.75 -3.10 -5.99
N LEU A 11 13.18 -3.49 -7.19
CA LEU A 11 12.50 -3.16 -8.44
C LEU A 11 11.06 -3.69 -8.48
N SER A 12 10.83 -4.92 -8.04
CA SER A 12 9.48 -5.50 -7.97
C SER A 12 8.57 -4.73 -7.01
N ARG A 13 9.10 -4.26 -5.88
CA ARG A 13 8.34 -3.44 -4.91
C ARG A 13 7.99 -2.08 -5.49
N PHE A 14 8.95 -1.45 -6.17
CA PHE A 14 8.77 -0.13 -6.77
C PHE A 14 7.74 -0.16 -7.92
N LEU A 15 7.87 -1.11 -8.85
CA LEU A 15 6.93 -1.28 -9.96
C LEU A 15 5.51 -1.64 -9.47
N CYS A 16 5.41 -2.46 -8.43
CA CYS A 16 4.15 -2.75 -7.77
C CYS A 16 3.49 -1.46 -7.24
N GLY A 17 4.27 -0.60 -6.57
CA GLY A 17 3.78 0.68 -6.06
C GLY A 17 3.31 1.62 -7.16
N ILE A 18 4.02 1.71 -8.28
CA ILE A 18 3.60 2.51 -9.45
C ILE A 18 2.27 1.98 -10.00
N TYR A 19 2.13 0.66 -10.16
CA TYR A 19 0.90 0.07 -10.66
C TYR A 19 -0.30 0.34 -9.74
N ASP A 20 -0.11 0.13 -8.44
CA ASP A 20 -1.16 0.41 -7.44
C ASP A 20 -1.51 1.90 -7.40
N PHE A 21 -0.54 2.80 -7.61
CA PHE A 21 -0.78 4.24 -7.70
C PHE A 21 -1.63 4.61 -8.93
N MET A 22 -1.38 4.01 -10.08
CA MET A 22 -2.21 4.21 -11.26
C MET A 22 -3.66 3.76 -11.03
N LEU A 23 -3.86 2.63 -10.35
CA LEU A 23 -5.19 2.17 -9.97
C LEU A 23 -5.86 3.14 -8.98
N LEU A 24 -5.10 3.69 -8.05
CA LEU A 24 -5.59 4.65 -7.07
C LEU A 24 -6.08 5.94 -7.71
N ILE A 25 -5.44 6.42 -8.77
CA ILE A 25 -5.93 7.56 -9.57
C ILE A 25 -7.34 7.27 -10.11
N GLY A 26 -7.58 6.05 -10.60
CA GLY A 26 -8.92 5.63 -11.04
C GLY A 26 -9.95 5.63 -9.89
N VAL A 27 -9.56 5.16 -8.72
CA VAL A 27 -10.40 5.20 -7.52
C VAL A 27 -10.72 6.65 -7.12
N TRP A 28 -9.74 7.54 -7.13
CA TRP A 28 -9.93 8.95 -6.81
C TRP A 28 -10.84 9.67 -7.80
N PHE A 29 -10.71 9.35 -9.09
CA PHE A 29 -11.62 9.88 -10.10
C PHE A 29 -13.06 9.44 -9.84
N PHE A 30 -13.28 8.17 -9.51
CA PHE A 30 -14.60 7.62 -9.23
C PHE A 30 -15.20 8.21 -7.95
N VAL A 31 -14.46 8.17 -6.84
CA VAL A 31 -14.89 8.70 -5.53
C VAL A 31 -15.09 10.22 -5.60
N GLY A 32 -14.20 10.93 -6.27
CA GLY A 32 -14.30 12.38 -6.47
C GLY A 32 -15.53 12.76 -7.29
N SER A 33 -15.87 11.99 -8.33
CA SER A 33 -17.10 12.21 -9.11
C SER A 33 -18.35 12.03 -8.26
N ILE A 34 -18.41 10.98 -7.45
CA ILE A 34 -19.54 10.75 -6.51
C ILE A 34 -19.65 11.92 -5.52
N ALA A 35 -18.54 12.35 -4.93
CA ALA A 35 -18.52 13.43 -3.97
C ALA A 35 -18.95 14.77 -4.60
N PHE A 36 -18.55 15.05 -5.84
CA PHE A 36 -18.96 16.23 -6.59
C PHE A 36 -20.47 16.25 -6.86
N PHE A 37 -21.05 15.12 -7.32
CA PHE A 37 -22.49 15.02 -7.51
C PHE A 37 -23.27 15.11 -6.20
N ALA A 38 -22.78 14.50 -5.12
CA ALA A 38 -23.40 14.57 -3.80
C ALA A 38 -23.39 15.98 -3.22
N ASN A 39 -22.40 16.81 -3.59
CA ASN A 39 -22.28 18.23 -3.18
C ASN A 39 -23.05 19.19 -4.12
N GLY A 40 -24.02 18.70 -4.87
CA GLY A 40 -24.84 19.54 -5.76
C GLY A 40 -24.11 20.12 -6.98
N MET A 41 -23.09 19.42 -7.48
CA MET A 41 -22.19 19.86 -8.57
C MET A 41 -21.34 21.09 -8.21
N GLU A 42 -21.19 21.40 -6.93
CA GLU A 42 -20.26 22.42 -6.47
C GLU A 42 -18.88 21.83 -6.14
N THR A 43 -17.85 22.63 -6.29
CA THR A 43 -16.49 22.20 -5.96
C THR A 43 -16.34 21.99 -4.45
N LEU A 44 -15.75 20.85 -4.07
CA LEU A 44 -15.45 20.56 -2.68
C LEU A 44 -14.38 21.53 -2.14
N SER A 45 -14.45 21.88 -0.87
CA SER A 45 -13.36 22.60 -0.23
C SER A 45 -12.06 21.76 -0.30
N PRO A 46 -10.90 22.37 -0.53
CA PRO A 46 -9.63 21.62 -0.67
C PRO A 46 -9.35 20.68 0.49
N ASN A 47 -9.61 21.12 1.73
CA ASN A 47 -9.40 20.31 2.93
C ASN A 47 -10.28 19.05 2.95
N PHE A 48 -11.54 19.18 2.56
CA PHE A 48 -12.46 18.06 2.51
C PHE A 48 -12.11 17.08 1.37
N GLY A 49 -11.69 17.63 0.22
CA GLY A 49 -11.17 16.83 -0.90
C GLY A 49 -9.95 15.99 -0.52
N ILE A 50 -8.99 16.57 0.21
CA ILE A 50 -7.80 15.85 0.69
C ILE A 50 -8.19 14.74 1.67
N LEU A 51 -9.12 14.99 2.58
CA LEU A 51 -9.60 13.95 3.51
C LEU A 51 -10.24 12.78 2.77
N ILE A 52 -11.13 13.05 1.81
CA ILE A 52 -11.75 12.01 0.99
C ILE A 52 -10.67 11.21 0.23
N ALA A 53 -9.71 11.88 -0.39
CA ALA A 53 -8.62 11.21 -1.11
C ALA A 53 -7.78 10.34 -0.18
N PHE A 54 -7.45 10.82 1.01
CA PHE A 54 -6.65 10.07 1.99
C PHE A 54 -7.39 8.82 2.50
N PHE A 55 -8.64 8.96 2.93
CA PHE A 55 -9.41 7.84 3.45
C PHE A 55 -9.78 6.81 2.37
N SER A 56 -10.07 7.26 1.14
CA SER A 56 -10.32 6.33 0.02
C SER A 56 -9.06 5.55 -0.36
N ALA A 57 -7.88 6.17 -0.34
CA ALA A 57 -6.61 5.51 -0.56
C ALA A 57 -6.32 4.45 0.52
N TRP A 58 -6.44 4.86 1.80
CA TRP A 58 -6.26 3.90 2.89
C TRP A 58 -7.26 2.75 2.83
N GLY A 59 -8.55 3.03 2.60
CA GLY A 59 -9.59 2.01 2.47
C GLY A 59 -9.31 1.02 1.33
N PHE A 60 -8.85 1.52 0.18
CA PHE A 60 -8.43 0.68 -0.94
C PHE A 60 -7.32 -0.30 -0.55
N PHE A 61 -6.23 0.20 0.03
CA PHE A 61 -5.12 -0.66 0.44
C PHE A 61 -5.51 -1.59 1.58
N ALA A 62 -6.21 -1.11 2.62
CA ALA A 62 -6.64 -1.91 3.76
C ALA A 62 -7.52 -3.08 3.33
N TYR A 63 -8.48 -2.83 2.44
CA TYR A 63 -9.36 -3.87 1.90
C TYR A 63 -8.58 -5.02 1.27
N PHE A 64 -7.63 -4.71 0.39
CA PHE A 64 -6.83 -5.73 -0.29
C PHE A 64 -5.84 -6.44 0.64
N TRP A 65 -5.22 -5.73 1.57
CA TRP A 65 -4.28 -6.34 2.51
C TRP A 65 -4.96 -7.26 3.51
N MET A 66 -6.15 -6.91 4.00
CA MET A 66 -6.89 -7.73 4.95
C MET A 66 -7.53 -8.96 4.28
N ASN A 67 -8.10 -8.81 3.08
CA ASN A 67 -8.84 -9.88 2.40
C ASN A 67 -7.99 -10.85 1.58
N GLY A 68 -6.73 -10.59 1.38
CA GLY A 68 -5.90 -11.49 0.57
C GLY A 68 -4.41 -11.31 0.77
N GLY A 69 -4.02 -10.27 1.49
CA GLY A 69 -2.61 -9.91 1.66
C GLY A 69 -1.93 -9.44 0.37
N GLN A 70 -2.72 -9.08 -0.65
CA GLN A 70 -2.20 -8.70 -1.97
C GLN A 70 -3.05 -7.60 -2.58
N THR A 71 -2.41 -6.50 -3.03
CA THR A 71 -3.04 -5.54 -3.94
C THR A 71 -3.04 -6.09 -5.37
N LEU A 72 -3.71 -5.38 -6.27
CA LEU A 72 -3.71 -5.78 -7.69
C LEU A 72 -2.31 -5.69 -8.29
N GLY A 73 -1.52 -4.67 -7.96
CA GLY A 73 -0.12 -4.58 -8.35
C GLY A 73 0.71 -5.73 -7.78
N MET A 74 0.51 -6.08 -6.51
CA MET A 74 1.21 -7.20 -5.87
C MET A 74 0.90 -8.54 -6.54
N LYS A 75 -0.32 -8.75 -7.04
CA LYS A 75 -0.69 -9.97 -7.78
C LYS A 75 0.09 -10.10 -9.09
N VAL A 76 0.27 -9.02 -9.83
CA VAL A 76 1.06 -9.01 -11.09
C VAL A 76 2.50 -9.43 -10.84
N TRP A 77 3.10 -8.98 -9.75
CA TRP A 77 4.49 -9.27 -9.39
C TRP A 77 4.65 -10.49 -8.47
N LYS A 78 3.57 -11.24 -8.23
CA LYS A 78 3.56 -12.44 -7.36
C LYS A 78 4.13 -12.14 -5.96
N ILE A 79 3.70 -11.01 -5.37
CA ILE A 79 4.11 -10.58 -4.04
C ILE A 79 2.92 -10.72 -3.10
N LYS A 80 3.16 -11.12 -1.86
CA LYS A 80 2.14 -11.23 -0.81
C LYS A 80 2.65 -10.67 0.50
N ILE A 81 1.75 -10.02 1.26
CA ILE A 81 2.00 -9.60 2.63
C ILE A 81 1.60 -10.74 3.57
N LYS A 82 2.46 -11.00 4.53
CA LYS A 82 2.15 -11.85 5.69
C LYS A 82 2.46 -11.11 6.98
N SER A 83 1.68 -11.34 8.02
CA SER A 83 2.06 -10.95 9.39
C SER A 83 3.26 -11.77 9.85
N THR A 84 4.17 -11.16 10.62
CA THR A 84 5.29 -11.89 11.24
C THR A 84 4.80 -12.93 12.24
N ASP A 85 3.65 -12.72 12.83
CA ASP A 85 3.04 -13.62 13.83
C ASP A 85 2.25 -14.78 13.21
N GLY A 86 2.21 -14.89 11.88
CA GLY A 86 1.52 -15.95 11.15
C GLY A 86 -0.01 -15.81 11.08
N ASN A 87 -0.58 -14.81 11.76
CA ASN A 87 -2.01 -14.52 11.77
C ASN A 87 -2.46 -13.66 10.58
N SER A 88 -3.76 -13.46 10.44
CA SER A 88 -4.32 -12.50 9.48
C SER A 88 -3.81 -11.08 9.78
N ILE A 89 -3.72 -10.25 8.74
CA ILE A 89 -3.29 -8.86 8.86
C ILE A 89 -4.36 -8.08 9.63
N LEU A 90 -3.96 -7.43 10.72
CA LEU A 90 -4.84 -6.64 11.57
C LEU A 90 -4.96 -5.21 11.05
N LEU A 91 -6.10 -4.56 11.35
CA LEU A 91 -6.40 -3.21 10.87
C LEU A 91 -5.33 -2.18 11.26
N TYR A 92 -4.81 -2.23 12.49
CA TYR A 92 -3.74 -1.32 12.93
C TYR A 92 -2.45 -1.47 12.11
N GLN A 93 -2.14 -2.71 11.67
CA GLN A 93 -0.98 -2.98 10.81
C GLN A 93 -1.14 -2.32 9.43
N THR A 94 -2.38 -2.27 8.90
CA THR A 94 -2.66 -1.59 7.63
C THR A 94 -2.49 -0.09 7.75
N ILE A 95 -2.89 0.51 8.88
CA ILE A 95 -2.72 1.95 9.14
C ILE A 95 -1.25 2.32 9.18
N ILE A 96 -0.46 1.62 10.01
CA ILE A 96 0.98 1.88 10.14
C ILE A 96 1.67 1.73 8.78
N ARG A 97 1.38 0.64 8.08
CA ARG A 97 1.96 0.35 6.77
C ARG A 97 1.60 1.43 5.74
N PHE A 98 0.34 1.87 5.73
CA PHE A 98 -0.12 2.92 4.82
C PHE A 98 0.58 4.25 5.08
N LEU A 99 0.66 4.69 6.34
CA LEU A 99 1.33 5.95 6.71
C LEU A 99 2.81 5.93 6.34
N VAL A 100 3.51 4.84 6.63
CA VAL A 100 4.94 4.71 6.27
C VAL A 100 5.12 4.66 4.74
N ASN A 101 4.23 3.99 4.02
CA ASN A 101 4.27 3.98 2.55
C ASN A 101 4.01 5.36 1.94
N CYS A 102 3.14 6.19 2.56
CA CYS A 102 2.97 7.59 2.16
C CYS A 102 4.29 8.38 2.30
N ILE A 103 5.01 8.20 3.41
CA ILE A 103 6.31 8.84 3.62
C ILE A 103 7.33 8.35 2.58
N ILE A 104 7.39 7.05 2.32
CA ILE A 104 8.26 6.45 1.30
C ILE A 104 7.95 7.03 -0.07
N PHE A 105 6.68 7.18 -0.41
CA PHE A 105 6.24 7.76 -1.68
C PHE A 105 6.62 9.24 -1.80
N LEU A 106 6.44 10.03 -0.73
CA LEU A 106 6.83 11.45 -0.70
C LEU A 106 8.34 11.65 -0.88
N THR A 107 9.15 10.70 -0.43
CA THR A 107 10.62 10.71 -0.63
C THR A 107 11.04 10.12 -1.98
N CYS A 108 10.12 10.03 -2.96
CA CYS A 108 10.36 9.42 -4.29
C CYS A 108 10.96 7.99 -4.21
N GLY A 109 10.60 7.24 -3.17
CA GLY A 109 11.07 5.88 -2.99
C GLY A 109 12.51 5.76 -2.49
N LEU A 110 13.20 6.87 -2.16
CA LEU A 110 14.59 6.84 -1.66
C LEU A 110 14.73 5.95 -0.42
N LEU A 111 13.73 5.94 0.46
CA LEU A 111 13.74 5.07 1.65
C LEU A 111 13.62 3.58 1.30
N LEU A 112 13.15 3.22 0.10
CA LEU A 112 13.17 1.83 -0.34
C LEU A 112 14.60 1.34 -0.61
N ILE A 113 15.53 2.24 -0.91
CA ILE A 113 16.95 1.88 -1.11
C ILE A 113 17.54 1.27 0.16
N LEU A 114 17.05 1.67 1.33
CA LEU A 114 17.47 1.12 2.62
C LEU A 114 17.23 -0.40 2.74
N ILE A 115 16.34 -0.96 1.92
CA ILE A 115 16.13 -2.42 1.85
C ILE A 115 17.42 -3.15 1.46
N ASN A 116 18.21 -2.57 0.56
CA ASN A 116 19.45 -3.19 0.09
C ASN A 116 20.52 -3.25 1.17
N PHE A 117 20.46 -2.38 2.15
CA PHE A 117 21.40 -2.33 3.28
C PHE A 117 20.93 -3.19 4.47
N ASN A 118 19.71 -3.68 4.45
CA ASN A 118 19.15 -4.46 5.54
C ASN A 118 19.40 -5.96 5.32
N VAL A 119 20.03 -6.63 6.30
CA VAL A 119 20.35 -8.07 6.24
C VAL A 119 19.10 -8.93 5.94
N ASN A 120 17.95 -8.53 6.46
CA ASN A 120 16.67 -9.23 6.29
C ASN A 120 15.87 -8.77 5.07
N LYS A 121 16.37 -7.80 4.28
CA LYS A 121 15.67 -7.21 3.13
C LYS A 121 14.24 -6.72 3.44
N LEU A 122 14.01 -6.29 4.67
CA LEU A 122 12.75 -5.71 5.13
C LEU A 122 12.75 -4.21 4.84
N SER A 123 11.63 -3.69 4.31
CA SER A 123 11.44 -2.25 4.20
C SER A 123 11.10 -1.64 5.56
N LEU A 124 11.22 -0.32 5.67
CA LEU A 124 10.83 0.40 6.87
C LEU A 124 9.35 0.15 7.23
N SER A 125 8.48 0.09 6.22
CA SER A 125 7.06 -0.24 6.40
C SER A 125 6.85 -1.67 6.89
N ASP A 126 7.65 -2.63 6.42
CA ASP A 126 7.56 -4.03 6.83
C ASP A 126 7.97 -4.17 8.32
N TYR A 127 9.04 -3.47 8.71
CA TYR A 127 9.54 -3.51 10.10
C TYR A 127 8.56 -2.89 11.09
N LEU A 128 8.07 -1.67 10.81
CA LEU A 128 7.19 -0.93 11.72
C LEU A 128 5.79 -1.55 11.83
N SER A 129 5.26 -2.14 10.76
CA SER A 129 3.94 -2.79 10.77
C SER A 129 3.96 -4.26 11.21
N LYS A 130 5.14 -4.80 11.58
CA LYS A 130 5.33 -6.22 11.90
C LYS A 130 4.76 -7.16 10.84
N THR A 131 4.99 -6.81 9.58
CA THR A 131 4.59 -7.59 8.40
C THR A 131 5.80 -7.83 7.52
N LYS A 132 5.72 -8.81 6.63
CA LYS A 132 6.77 -9.08 5.65
C LYS A 132 6.18 -9.28 4.27
N LEU A 133 6.91 -8.84 3.25
CA LEU A 133 6.61 -9.13 1.85
C LEU A 133 7.35 -10.40 1.45
N ILE A 134 6.63 -11.32 0.86
CA ILE A 134 7.18 -12.56 0.30
C ILE A 134 6.83 -12.66 -1.17
N LYS A 135 7.72 -13.27 -1.95
CA LYS A 135 7.45 -13.66 -3.34
C LYS A 135 6.80 -15.03 -3.33
N ILE A 136 5.70 -15.17 -4.08
CA ILE A 136 4.96 -16.45 -4.23
C ILE A 136 5.47 -17.16 -5.46
#